data_8e27440cc5b714ac3dfc38388f778816
#
_entry.id   8e27440cc5b714ac3dfc38388f778816
#
_cell.length_a   1.000
_cell.length_b   1.000
_cell.length_c   1.000
_cell.angle_alpha   90.00
_cell.angle_beta   90.00
_cell.angle_gamma   90.00
#
_symmetry.space_group_name_H-M   'P 1'
#
loop_
_entity.id
_entity.type
_entity.pdbx_description
1 polymer ?
#
loop_
_entity_poly.entity_id
_entity_poly.type
_entity_poly.pdbx_seq_one_letter_code
_entity_poly.pdbx_strand_id
1 'polypeptide(L)'
;GALLPREIQRLTDEVHLDIAHHDYKEYRQTRALRVHPWMGPTIFGCKILYDPQHFMDFTQASVRGQFDRPDYVLARARDLSEHARQMWFSLNDLKVEPGLEQVHLYLRAVEHIANAVASLSGSPLTERRFLMQFAERAKAVNRSGLYAGLLGLLGAPNVAGEQLLSWLPDWQSAYDSIPAGEVPPRLQPVRRLYYQRAFEKILRGDKPHNALWPLLRTWTSAVAFSPQEATVRQAWSESLRALDLLGPRFSQRVVALDAFLDTVEEILDDWGRTSGAEYRPQSAL
;
A
#
# COMPACT_ATOMS: atom_id res chain seq x y z
N GLY A 1 -24.39 2.38 20.91
CA GLY A 1 -23.66 3.17 19.93
C GLY A 1 -23.21 2.26 18.80
N ALA A 2 -23.23 2.74 17.56
CA ALA A 2 -22.67 2.00 16.45
C ALA A 2 -21.16 1.81 16.70
N LEU A 3 -20.66 0.59 16.50
CA LEU A 3 -19.21 0.34 16.55
C LEU A 3 -18.53 1.11 15.41
N LEU A 4 -17.46 1.82 15.72
CA LEU A 4 -16.61 2.41 14.70
C LEU A 4 -16.02 1.28 13.84
N PRO A 5 -15.91 1.44 12.51
CA PRO A 5 -15.36 0.38 11.66
C PRO A 5 -13.91 0.06 12.00
N ARG A 6 -13.20 0.99 12.64
CA ARG A 6 -11.83 0.81 13.14
C ARG A 6 -11.53 1.77 14.26
N GLU A 7 -10.81 1.28 15.28
CA GLU A 7 -10.36 2.10 16.41
C GLU A 7 -8.91 1.78 16.78
N ILE A 8 -8.24 2.75 17.40
CA ILE A 8 -6.89 2.56 17.93
C ILE A 8 -6.94 2.79 19.44
N GLN A 9 -6.64 1.74 20.20
CA GLN A 9 -6.54 1.81 21.65
C GLN A 9 -5.08 1.92 22.09
N ARG A 10 -4.76 2.97 22.85
CA ARG A 10 -3.45 3.12 23.49
C ARG A 10 -3.39 2.24 24.73
N LEU A 11 -2.45 1.29 24.76
CA LEU A 11 -2.17 0.46 25.94
C LEU A 11 -1.07 1.08 26.79
N THR A 12 0.01 1.55 26.15
CA THR A 12 1.13 2.28 26.77
C THR A 12 1.56 3.39 25.82
N ASP A 13 2.56 4.19 26.19
CA ASP A 13 3.15 5.21 25.33
C ASP A 13 3.78 4.65 24.05
N GLU A 14 4.10 3.35 24.04
CA GLU A 14 4.76 2.68 22.93
C GLU A 14 3.90 1.65 22.22
N VAL A 15 2.85 1.16 22.88
CA VAL A 15 2.00 0.07 22.38
C VAL A 15 0.58 0.54 22.17
N HIS A 16 0.12 0.38 20.95
CA HIS A 16 -1.25 0.67 20.53
C HIS A 16 -1.84 -0.55 19.85
N LEU A 17 -3.11 -0.84 20.17
CA LEU A 17 -3.91 -1.81 19.42
C LEU A 17 -4.63 -1.10 18.30
N ASP A 18 -4.57 -1.67 17.12
CA ASP A 18 -5.32 -1.27 15.95
C ASP A 18 -6.42 -2.32 15.72
N ILE A 19 -7.66 -1.96 16.05
CA ILE A 19 -8.80 -2.86 16.09
C ILE A 19 -9.70 -2.54 14.90
N ALA A 20 -9.88 -3.49 13.99
CA ALA A 20 -10.85 -3.40 12.92
C ALA A 20 -12.07 -4.24 13.26
N HIS A 21 -13.26 -3.66 13.09
CA HIS A 21 -14.54 -4.34 13.27
C HIS A 21 -15.10 -4.72 11.90
N HIS A 22 -15.37 -5.98 11.71
CA HIS A 22 -15.90 -6.53 10.47
C HIS A 22 -17.24 -7.24 10.71
N ASP A 23 -18.17 -7.15 9.77
CA ASP A 23 -19.37 -8.00 9.81
C ASP A 23 -18.94 -9.46 9.54
N TYR A 24 -19.40 -10.38 10.38
CA TYR A 24 -19.11 -11.80 10.22
C TYR A 24 -19.56 -12.36 8.85
N LYS A 25 -20.49 -11.69 8.17
CA LYS A 25 -20.93 -12.05 6.82
C LYS A 25 -19.81 -11.98 5.77
N GLU A 26 -18.84 -11.08 5.97
CA GLU A 26 -17.66 -10.94 5.10
C GLU A 26 -16.81 -12.22 5.07
N TYR A 27 -16.90 -13.03 6.13
CA TYR A 27 -16.11 -14.25 6.30
C TYR A 27 -16.83 -15.53 5.87
N ARG A 28 -18.11 -15.46 5.49
CA ARG A 28 -18.89 -16.64 5.12
C ARG A 28 -18.46 -17.32 3.83
N GLN A 29 -17.97 -16.53 2.86
CA GLN A 29 -17.61 -17.06 1.54
C GLN A 29 -16.13 -17.38 1.49
N THR A 30 -15.72 -18.51 2.05
CA THR A 30 -14.30 -18.91 2.15
C THR A 30 -13.60 -19.02 0.78
N ARG A 31 -14.33 -19.34 -0.29
CA ARG A 31 -13.80 -19.37 -1.65
C ARG A 31 -13.42 -17.97 -2.13
N ALA A 32 -14.27 -16.96 -1.89
CA ALA A 32 -13.96 -15.56 -2.19
C ALA A 32 -12.79 -15.05 -1.36
N LEU A 33 -12.70 -15.42 -0.08
CA LEU A 33 -11.56 -15.05 0.78
C LEU A 33 -10.22 -15.58 0.25
N ARG A 34 -10.18 -16.77 -0.35
CA ARG A 34 -8.93 -17.33 -0.92
C ARG A 34 -8.33 -16.47 -2.02
N VAL A 35 -9.16 -15.82 -2.81
CA VAL A 35 -8.74 -14.96 -3.93
C VAL A 35 -8.70 -13.47 -3.57
N HIS A 36 -9.23 -13.09 -2.42
CA HIS A 36 -9.21 -11.70 -1.99
C HIS A 36 -7.80 -11.29 -1.54
N PRO A 37 -7.17 -10.28 -2.18
CA PRO A 37 -5.75 -10.00 -1.99
C PRO A 37 -5.39 -9.51 -0.59
N TRP A 38 -6.32 -8.91 0.15
CA TRP A 38 -6.09 -8.37 1.50
C TRP A 38 -6.68 -9.26 2.60
N MET A 39 -7.95 -9.65 2.46
CA MET A 39 -8.63 -10.44 3.48
C MET A 39 -8.11 -11.89 3.54
N GLY A 40 -7.80 -12.48 2.37
CA GLY A 40 -7.28 -13.84 2.31
C GLY A 40 -6.01 -14.03 3.13
N PRO A 41 -4.94 -13.24 2.89
CA PRO A 41 -3.72 -13.29 3.69
C PRO A 41 -3.95 -12.97 5.17
N THR A 42 -4.87 -12.07 5.49
CA THR A 42 -5.22 -11.74 6.88
C THR A 42 -5.80 -12.96 7.60
N ILE A 43 -6.78 -13.64 7.01
CA ILE A 43 -7.38 -14.84 7.59
C ILE A 43 -6.38 -15.99 7.64
N PHE A 44 -5.58 -16.18 6.58
CA PHE A 44 -4.54 -17.18 6.55
C PHE A 44 -3.55 -17.05 7.72
N GLY A 45 -3.10 -15.82 8.01
CA GLY A 45 -2.05 -15.54 8.99
C GLY A 45 -2.54 -15.17 10.39
N CYS A 46 -3.83 -14.91 10.61
CA CYS A 46 -4.32 -14.46 11.91
C CYS A 46 -4.23 -15.57 12.97
N LYS A 47 -4.10 -15.14 14.22
CA LYS A 47 -4.26 -16.00 15.39
C LYS A 47 -5.65 -15.77 15.97
N ILE A 48 -6.46 -16.81 16.02
CA ILE A 48 -7.79 -16.77 16.63
C ILE A 48 -7.60 -16.76 18.15
N LEU A 49 -8.13 -15.75 18.81
CA LEU A 49 -8.01 -15.59 20.27
C LEU A 49 -9.28 -16.04 21.00
N TYR A 50 -10.44 -15.88 20.36
CA TYR A 50 -11.74 -16.24 20.93
C TYR A 50 -12.72 -16.60 19.81
N ASP A 51 -13.26 -17.80 19.81
CA ASP A 51 -14.20 -18.29 18.81
C ASP A 51 -15.06 -19.45 19.38
N PRO A 52 -15.99 -19.16 20.30
CA PRO A 52 -16.76 -20.19 20.99
C PRO A 52 -17.68 -21.00 20.08
N GLN A 53 -17.96 -20.52 18.88
CA GLN A 53 -18.78 -21.20 17.87
C GLN A 53 -17.95 -21.90 16.78
N HIS A 54 -16.62 -21.83 16.86
CA HIS A 54 -15.68 -22.39 15.87
C HIS A 54 -15.89 -21.89 14.43
N PHE A 55 -16.58 -20.74 14.26
CA PHE A 55 -16.84 -20.15 12.96
C PHE A 55 -15.53 -19.72 12.26
N MET A 56 -14.66 -19.02 12.98
CA MET A 56 -13.39 -18.55 12.45
C MET A 56 -12.39 -19.70 12.28
N ASP A 57 -12.40 -20.69 13.17
CA ASP A 57 -11.60 -21.91 13.03
C ASP A 57 -11.89 -22.63 11.71
N PHE A 58 -13.17 -22.87 11.39
CA PHE A 58 -13.58 -23.49 10.13
C PHE A 58 -13.28 -22.60 8.92
N THR A 59 -13.52 -21.30 9.02
CA THR A 59 -13.21 -20.34 7.95
C THR A 59 -11.71 -20.35 7.65
N GLN A 60 -10.88 -20.23 8.68
CA GLN A 60 -9.43 -20.23 8.52
C GLN A 60 -8.90 -21.56 7.97
N ALA A 61 -9.37 -22.69 8.49
CA ALA A 61 -9.00 -24.02 7.99
C ALA A 61 -9.35 -24.17 6.50
N SER A 62 -10.54 -23.71 6.11
CA SER A 62 -10.99 -23.73 4.72
C SER A 62 -10.12 -22.83 3.82
N VAL A 63 -9.74 -21.64 4.29
CA VAL A 63 -8.83 -20.74 3.53
C VAL A 63 -7.45 -21.38 3.42
N ARG A 64 -6.86 -21.83 4.53
CA ARG A 64 -5.50 -22.41 4.60
C ARG A 64 -5.33 -23.64 3.71
N GLY A 65 -6.34 -24.51 3.64
CA GLY A 65 -6.26 -25.75 2.88
C GLY A 65 -5.97 -25.58 1.38
N GLN A 66 -6.19 -24.41 0.82
CA GLN A 66 -5.99 -24.14 -0.60
C GLN A 66 -5.35 -22.78 -0.89
N PHE A 67 -4.89 -22.05 0.12
CA PHE A 67 -4.42 -20.67 0.00
C PHE A 67 -3.24 -20.53 -0.95
N ASP A 68 -2.30 -21.48 -0.91
CA ASP A 68 -1.06 -21.48 -1.69
C ASP A 68 -1.19 -22.17 -3.04
N ARG A 69 -2.39 -22.55 -3.45
CA ARG A 69 -2.61 -23.07 -4.80
C ARG A 69 -2.24 -22.00 -5.83
N PRO A 70 -1.49 -22.37 -6.89
CA PRO A 70 -1.03 -21.42 -7.90
C PRO A 70 -2.16 -20.59 -8.53
N ASP A 71 -3.32 -21.19 -8.80
CA ASP A 71 -4.47 -20.48 -9.35
C ASP A 71 -5.01 -19.39 -8.41
N TYR A 72 -5.05 -19.62 -7.10
CA TYR A 72 -5.49 -18.62 -6.13
C TYR A 72 -4.43 -17.55 -5.86
N VAL A 73 -3.14 -17.91 -5.85
CA VAL A 73 -2.04 -16.95 -5.77
C VAL A 73 -2.09 -16.02 -6.95
N LEU A 74 -2.18 -16.55 -8.17
CA LEU A 74 -2.26 -15.77 -9.40
C LEU A 74 -3.52 -14.88 -9.43
N ALA A 75 -4.66 -15.41 -9.00
CA ALA A 75 -5.91 -14.64 -8.95
C ALA A 75 -5.78 -13.40 -8.04
N ARG A 76 -5.18 -13.53 -6.85
CA ARG A 76 -4.92 -12.38 -5.96
C ARG A 76 -3.98 -11.35 -6.59
N ALA A 77 -2.92 -11.83 -7.25
CA ALA A 77 -1.95 -10.95 -7.91
C ALA A 77 -2.58 -10.20 -9.11
N ARG A 78 -3.39 -10.89 -9.92
CA ARG A 78 -4.09 -10.27 -11.06
C ARG A 78 -5.16 -9.26 -10.62
N ASP A 79 -5.90 -9.54 -9.55
CA ASP A 79 -6.87 -8.59 -9.00
C ASP A 79 -6.21 -7.25 -8.62
N LEU A 80 -5.03 -7.31 -8.00
CA LEU A 80 -4.24 -6.11 -7.69
C LEU A 80 -3.71 -5.42 -8.95
N SER A 81 -3.22 -6.16 -9.95
CA SER A 81 -2.74 -5.62 -11.21
C SER A 81 -3.85 -4.92 -11.97
N GLU A 82 -5.03 -5.54 -12.07
CA GLU A 82 -6.21 -4.97 -12.73
C GLU A 82 -6.67 -3.66 -12.06
N HIS A 83 -6.75 -3.63 -10.75
CA HIS A 83 -7.06 -2.40 -10.02
C HIS A 83 -6.03 -1.28 -10.27
N ALA A 84 -4.74 -1.62 -10.34
CA ALA A 84 -3.70 -0.65 -10.65
C ALA A 84 -3.85 -0.12 -12.09
N ARG A 85 -4.15 -0.99 -13.04
CA ARG A 85 -4.39 -0.64 -14.46
C ARG A 85 -5.61 0.29 -14.61
N GLN A 86 -6.70 0.02 -13.91
CA GLN A 86 -7.88 0.89 -13.90
C GLN A 86 -7.56 2.29 -13.35
N MET A 87 -6.76 2.37 -12.27
CA MET A 87 -6.31 3.66 -11.74
C MET A 87 -5.40 4.39 -12.73
N TRP A 88 -4.52 3.68 -13.43
CA TRP A 88 -3.67 4.26 -14.46
C TRP A 88 -4.50 4.83 -15.64
N PHE A 89 -5.52 4.13 -16.13
CA PHE A 89 -6.43 4.67 -17.15
C PHE A 89 -7.05 6.00 -16.70
N SER A 90 -7.49 6.08 -15.44
CA SER A 90 -8.05 7.32 -14.89
C SER A 90 -7.02 8.45 -14.82
N LEU A 91 -5.73 8.14 -14.64
CA LEU A 91 -4.63 9.11 -14.61
C LEU A 91 -4.21 9.54 -16.02
N ASN A 92 -4.25 8.63 -17.00
CA ASN A 92 -3.82 8.89 -18.37
C ASN A 92 -4.82 9.82 -19.12
N ASP A 93 -6.09 9.76 -18.78
CA ASP A 93 -7.14 10.58 -19.40
C ASP A 93 -7.25 12.00 -18.82
N LEU A 94 -6.39 12.37 -17.86
CA LEU A 94 -6.47 13.68 -17.20
C LEU A 94 -6.09 14.83 -18.15
N LYS A 95 -7.00 15.80 -18.23
CA LYS A 95 -6.85 17.06 -18.98
C LYS A 95 -6.50 18.26 -18.07
N VAL A 96 -6.29 18.01 -16.78
CA VAL A 96 -6.05 19.03 -15.75
C VAL A 96 -4.68 18.85 -15.11
N GLU A 97 -4.14 19.94 -14.57
CA GLU A 97 -2.92 19.83 -13.77
C GLU A 97 -3.12 18.85 -12.60
N PRO A 98 -2.13 17.98 -12.32
CA PRO A 98 -2.23 17.03 -11.23
C PRO A 98 -2.29 17.76 -9.89
N GLY A 99 -3.18 17.32 -9.03
CA GLY A 99 -3.37 17.80 -7.67
C GLY A 99 -3.32 16.67 -6.66
N LEU A 100 -3.84 16.94 -5.49
CA LEU A 100 -3.84 16.01 -4.36
C LEU A 100 -4.52 14.66 -4.70
N GLU A 101 -5.66 14.70 -5.39
CA GLU A 101 -6.42 13.50 -5.77
C GLU A 101 -5.63 12.62 -6.75
N GLN A 102 -4.98 13.24 -7.74
CA GLN A 102 -4.20 12.52 -8.74
C GLN A 102 -2.96 11.87 -8.12
N VAL A 103 -2.28 12.57 -7.22
CA VAL A 103 -1.16 12.00 -6.45
C VAL A 103 -1.64 10.85 -5.58
N HIS A 104 -2.78 10.99 -4.93
CA HIS A 104 -3.35 9.92 -4.11
C HIS A 104 -3.68 8.69 -4.95
N LEU A 105 -4.31 8.89 -6.10
CA LEU A 105 -4.64 7.82 -7.06
C LEU A 105 -3.38 7.14 -7.60
N TYR A 106 -2.35 7.93 -7.97
CA TYR A 106 -1.06 7.44 -8.42
C TYR A 106 -0.38 6.54 -7.36
N LEU A 107 -0.29 7.02 -6.13
CA LEU A 107 0.29 6.24 -5.04
C LEU A 107 -0.50 4.94 -4.77
N ARG A 108 -1.83 4.95 -4.94
CA ARG A 108 -2.64 3.73 -4.85
C ARG A 108 -2.34 2.75 -5.98
N ALA A 109 -2.20 3.23 -7.22
CA ALA A 109 -1.83 2.38 -8.34
C ALA A 109 -0.46 1.74 -8.12
N VAL A 110 0.53 2.51 -7.65
CA VAL A 110 1.86 2.02 -7.28
C VAL A 110 1.79 0.97 -6.17
N GLU A 111 0.95 1.17 -5.14
CA GLU A 111 0.73 0.19 -4.06
C GLU A 111 0.19 -1.13 -4.60
N HIS A 112 -0.82 -1.06 -5.44
CA HIS A 112 -1.48 -2.23 -6.00
C HIS A 112 -0.54 -3.02 -6.92
N ILE A 113 0.14 -2.37 -7.85
CA ILE A 113 1.00 -3.08 -8.80
C ILE A 113 2.23 -3.70 -8.13
N ALA A 114 2.84 -3.03 -7.16
CA ALA A 114 3.93 -3.62 -6.39
C ALA A 114 3.43 -4.81 -5.55
N ASN A 115 2.23 -4.74 -4.99
CA ASN A 115 1.64 -5.83 -4.24
C ASN A 115 1.17 -6.99 -5.13
N ALA A 116 0.89 -6.78 -6.42
CA ALA A 116 0.69 -7.86 -7.36
C ALA A 116 1.93 -8.78 -7.41
N VAL A 117 3.12 -8.20 -7.53
CA VAL A 117 4.39 -8.95 -7.46
C VAL A 117 4.60 -9.59 -6.09
N ALA A 118 4.40 -8.82 -5.01
CA ALA A 118 4.64 -9.31 -3.65
C ALA A 118 3.74 -10.51 -3.29
N SER A 119 2.52 -10.55 -3.82
CA SER A 119 1.53 -11.61 -3.58
C SER A 119 1.91 -12.95 -4.20
N LEU A 120 2.83 -12.98 -5.18
CA LEU A 120 3.34 -14.23 -5.75
C LEU A 120 4.23 -15.03 -4.78
N SER A 121 4.78 -14.40 -3.76
CA SER A 121 5.69 -15.02 -2.81
C SER A 121 5.32 -14.81 -1.33
N GLY A 122 4.12 -14.30 -1.04
CA GLY A 122 3.63 -14.12 0.32
C GLY A 122 2.51 -13.09 0.45
N SER A 123 2.29 -12.59 1.66
CA SER A 123 1.24 -11.59 1.90
C SER A 123 1.60 -10.22 1.31
N PRO A 124 0.60 -9.39 0.96
CA PRO A 124 0.83 -8.01 0.53
C PRO A 124 1.63 -7.21 1.55
N LEU A 125 2.41 -6.28 1.04
CA LEU A 125 3.26 -5.40 1.84
C LEU A 125 2.51 -4.12 2.18
N THR A 126 2.63 -3.68 3.42
CA THR A 126 1.91 -2.51 3.93
C THR A 126 2.82 -1.54 4.67
N GLU A 127 2.43 -0.28 4.70
CA GLU A 127 3.04 0.78 5.50
C GLU A 127 4.59 0.81 5.37
N ARG A 128 5.32 0.86 6.50
CA ARG A 128 6.79 0.93 6.51
C ARG A 128 7.48 -0.28 5.89
N ARG A 129 6.81 -1.46 5.86
CA ARG A 129 7.41 -2.68 5.30
C ARG A 129 7.42 -2.70 3.78
N PHE A 130 6.60 -1.87 3.14
CA PHE A 130 6.39 -1.86 1.71
C PHE A 130 7.71 -1.85 0.94
N LEU A 131 8.47 -0.78 0.97
CA LEU A 131 9.76 -0.71 0.28
C LEU A 131 10.85 -1.59 0.92
N MET A 132 10.83 -1.73 2.25
CA MET A 132 11.85 -2.53 2.97
C MET A 132 11.86 -3.99 2.55
N GLN A 133 10.69 -4.57 2.25
CA GLN A 133 10.55 -5.99 1.92
C GLN A 133 10.35 -6.23 0.41
N PHE A 134 10.01 -5.21 -0.38
CA PHE A 134 9.74 -5.38 -1.80
C PHE A 134 10.97 -5.92 -2.58
N ALA A 135 12.18 -5.52 -2.22
CA ALA A 135 13.40 -6.03 -2.85
C ALA A 135 13.50 -7.57 -2.78
N GLU A 136 13.16 -8.16 -1.63
CA GLU A 136 13.15 -9.62 -1.45
C GLU A 136 12.01 -10.28 -2.23
N ARG A 137 10.85 -9.63 -2.30
CA ARG A 137 9.72 -10.12 -3.10
C ARG A 137 10.04 -10.12 -4.59
N ALA A 138 10.67 -9.06 -5.10
CA ALA A 138 11.13 -8.97 -6.48
C ALA A 138 12.20 -10.03 -6.80
N LYS A 139 13.13 -10.28 -5.87
CA LYS A 139 14.12 -11.34 -5.99
C LYS A 139 13.49 -12.74 -6.02
N ALA A 140 12.47 -12.98 -5.20
CA ALA A 140 11.77 -14.26 -5.14
C ALA A 140 11.13 -14.67 -6.49
N VAL A 141 10.78 -13.68 -7.33
CA VAL A 141 10.28 -13.92 -8.70
C VAL A 141 11.34 -13.73 -9.78
N ASN A 142 12.63 -13.75 -9.41
CA ASN A 142 13.80 -13.55 -10.30
C ASN A 142 13.77 -12.21 -11.09
N ARG A 143 13.24 -11.15 -10.48
CA ARG A 143 13.09 -9.80 -11.08
C ARG A 143 13.62 -8.71 -10.14
N SER A 144 14.84 -8.84 -9.65
CA SER A 144 15.46 -7.90 -8.68
C SER A 144 15.47 -6.44 -9.14
N GLY A 145 15.49 -6.19 -10.47
CA GLY A 145 15.41 -4.84 -11.04
C GLY A 145 14.10 -4.08 -10.73
N LEU A 146 13.01 -4.79 -10.39
CA LEU A 146 11.73 -4.16 -10.03
C LEU A 146 11.84 -3.22 -8.83
N TYR A 147 12.74 -3.49 -7.88
CA TYR A 147 12.93 -2.60 -6.75
C TYR A 147 13.44 -1.22 -7.17
N ALA A 148 14.42 -1.18 -8.07
CA ALA A 148 14.92 0.08 -8.64
C ALA A 148 13.83 0.79 -9.45
N GLY A 149 13.05 0.04 -10.24
CA GLY A 149 11.89 0.57 -10.98
C GLY A 149 10.85 1.19 -10.03
N LEU A 150 10.49 0.49 -8.95
CA LEU A 150 9.55 1.00 -7.94
C LEU A 150 10.06 2.27 -7.26
N LEU A 151 11.34 2.34 -6.90
CA LEU A 151 11.97 3.56 -6.39
C LEU A 151 11.92 4.68 -7.43
N GLY A 152 12.14 4.36 -8.71
CA GLY A 152 12.01 5.29 -9.82
C GLY A 152 10.61 5.89 -9.93
N LEU A 153 9.55 5.07 -9.80
CA LEU A 153 8.15 5.55 -9.78
C LEU A 153 7.90 6.54 -8.64
N LEU A 154 8.57 6.37 -7.50
CA LEU A 154 8.45 7.28 -6.36
C LEU A 154 9.39 8.50 -6.44
N GLY A 155 10.15 8.66 -7.51
CA GLY A 155 11.06 9.78 -7.69
C GLY A 155 12.35 9.68 -6.88
N ALA A 156 12.67 8.53 -6.27
CA ALA A 156 13.84 8.33 -5.43
C ALA A 156 15.18 8.81 -6.03
N PRO A 157 15.46 8.62 -7.34
CA PRO A 157 16.70 9.09 -7.92
C PRO A 157 16.90 10.61 -7.91
N ASN A 158 15.81 11.39 -7.73
CA ASN A 158 15.85 12.84 -7.78
C ASN A 158 16.23 13.46 -6.42
N VAL A 159 16.23 12.71 -5.34
CA VAL A 159 16.42 13.22 -3.98
C VAL A 159 17.40 12.36 -3.19
N ALA A 160 18.25 13.02 -2.40
CA ALA A 160 19.16 12.36 -1.47
C ALA A 160 18.46 12.04 -0.14
N GLY A 161 18.99 11.09 0.63
CA GLY A 161 18.47 10.76 1.96
C GLY A 161 18.44 11.95 2.92
N GLU A 162 19.40 12.85 2.83
CA GLU A 162 19.48 14.08 3.63
C GLU A 162 18.31 15.03 3.32
N GLN A 163 17.90 15.11 2.06
CA GLN A 163 16.74 15.90 1.66
C GLN A 163 15.44 15.28 2.21
N LEU A 164 15.31 13.96 2.22
CA LEU A 164 14.16 13.30 2.86
C LEU A 164 14.11 13.61 4.37
N LEU A 165 15.26 13.66 5.03
CA LEU A 165 15.35 14.03 6.44
C LEU A 165 14.92 15.49 6.67
N SER A 166 15.28 16.43 5.77
CA SER A 166 14.87 17.82 5.86
C SER A 166 13.37 18.06 5.71
N TRP A 167 12.62 17.12 5.12
CA TRP A 167 11.16 17.21 4.98
C TRP A 167 10.38 16.76 6.23
N LEU A 168 11.03 16.12 7.20
CA LEU A 168 10.32 15.61 8.39
C LEU A 168 9.62 16.68 9.22
N PRO A 169 10.20 17.90 9.44
CA PRO A 169 9.49 18.97 10.14
C PRO A 169 8.19 19.39 9.44
N ASP A 170 8.22 19.49 8.11
CA ASP A 170 7.04 19.87 7.32
C ASP A 170 5.98 18.78 7.31
N TRP A 171 6.41 17.51 7.17
CA TRP A 171 5.53 16.37 7.35
C TRP A 171 4.88 16.35 8.75
N GLN A 172 5.66 16.65 9.80
CA GLN A 172 5.17 16.69 11.17
C GLN A 172 4.14 17.82 11.34
N SER A 173 4.43 19.01 10.79
CA SER A 173 3.50 20.13 10.78
C SER A 173 2.17 19.76 10.09
N ALA A 174 2.24 19.08 8.95
CA ALA A 174 1.06 18.59 8.26
C ALA A 174 0.26 17.58 9.10
N TYR A 175 0.94 16.70 9.80
CA TYR A 175 0.29 15.71 10.66
C TYR A 175 -0.36 16.35 11.88
N ASP A 176 0.29 17.36 12.48
CA ASP A 176 -0.20 18.06 13.67
C ASP A 176 -1.35 19.04 13.34
N SER A 177 -1.50 19.46 12.06
CA SER A 177 -2.59 20.31 11.61
C SER A 177 -3.90 19.56 11.32
N ILE A 178 -3.92 18.23 11.44
CA ILE A 178 -5.13 17.44 11.25
C ILE A 178 -6.15 17.78 12.33
N PRO A 179 -7.38 18.21 11.97
CA PRO A 179 -8.39 18.56 12.95
C PRO A 179 -8.83 17.35 13.78
N ALA A 180 -9.20 17.61 15.03
CA ALA A 180 -9.78 16.58 15.89
C ALA A 180 -11.10 16.09 15.28
N GLY A 181 -11.25 14.76 15.17
CA GLY A 181 -12.45 14.14 14.62
C GLY A 181 -12.21 12.75 14.07
N GLU A 182 -13.13 12.27 13.24
CA GLU A 182 -12.97 11.01 12.54
C GLU A 182 -11.94 11.16 11.42
N VAL A 183 -10.78 10.57 11.64
CA VAL A 183 -9.69 10.51 10.65
C VAL A 183 -9.32 9.06 10.36
N PRO A 184 -8.80 8.76 9.16
CA PRO A 184 -8.33 7.42 8.86
C PRO A 184 -7.34 6.90 9.91
N PRO A 185 -7.33 5.59 10.23
CA PRO A 185 -6.48 5.01 11.27
C PRO A 185 -5.00 5.41 11.17
N ARG A 186 -4.48 5.56 9.95
CA ARG A 186 -3.10 6.00 9.70
C ARG A 186 -2.80 7.44 10.15
N LEU A 187 -3.83 8.29 10.24
CA LEU A 187 -3.71 9.70 10.59
C LEU A 187 -4.06 9.98 12.05
N GLN A 188 -4.41 8.98 12.82
CA GLN A 188 -4.73 9.19 14.22
C GLN A 188 -3.51 9.73 14.99
N PRO A 189 -3.69 10.73 15.87
CA PRO A 189 -2.60 11.40 16.57
C PRO A 189 -1.63 10.47 17.28
N VAL A 190 -2.13 9.36 17.82
CA VAL A 190 -1.31 8.34 18.50
C VAL A 190 -0.28 7.67 17.58
N ARG A 191 -0.49 7.69 16.25
CA ARG A 191 0.44 7.10 15.28
C ARG A 191 1.58 8.03 14.86
N ARG A 192 1.51 9.32 15.16
CA ARG A 192 2.55 10.28 14.79
C ARG A 192 3.94 9.84 15.27
N LEU A 193 4.05 9.53 16.55
CA LEU A 193 5.32 9.11 17.14
C LEU A 193 5.85 7.79 16.55
N TYR A 194 4.95 6.87 16.22
CA TYR A 194 5.29 5.63 15.52
C TYR A 194 5.95 5.89 14.16
N TYR A 195 5.35 6.80 13.35
CA TYR A 195 5.93 7.15 12.04
C TYR A 195 7.23 7.92 12.19
N GLN A 196 7.29 8.91 13.07
CA GLN A 196 8.48 9.70 13.31
C GLN A 196 9.69 8.81 13.67
N ARG A 197 9.54 7.90 14.62
CA ARG A 197 10.59 6.95 15.01
C ARG A 197 10.98 6.02 13.84
N ALA A 198 10.00 5.62 13.03
CA ALA A 198 10.26 4.79 11.85
C ALA A 198 11.09 5.56 10.81
N PHE A 199 10.74 6.80 10.52
CA PHE A 199 11.48 7.65 9.58
C PHE A 199 12.91 7.89 10.06
N GLU A 200 13.09 8.31 11.30
CA GLU A 200 14.42 8.56 11.86
C GLU A 200 15.33 7.31 11.76
N LYS A 201 14.77 6.13 12.03
CA LYS A 201 15.50 4.87 11.93
C LYS A 201 15.85 4.51 10.48
N ILE A 202 14.90 4.64 9.55
CA ILE A 202 15.10 4.28 8.14
C ILE A 202 16.06 5.25 7.47
N LEU A 203 15.91 6.56 7.71
CA LEU A 203 16.72 7.60 7.07
C LEU A 203 18.18 7.60 7.52
N ARG A 204 18.46 7.11 8.74
CA ARG A 204 19.84 6.90 9.24
C ARG A 204 20.44 5.55 8.83
N GLY A 205 19.68 4.69 8.19
CA GLY A 205 20.13 3.37 7.72
C GLY A 205 20.69 3.40 6.30
N ASP A 206 21.11 2.24 5.80
CA ASP A 206 21.76 2.07 4.50
C ASP A 206 20.83 2.32 3.30
N LYS A 207 19.52 2.31 3.51
CA LYS A 207 18.51 2.47 2.45
C LYS A 207 17.49 3.56 2.81
N PRO A 208 17.91 4.83 2.86
CA PRO A 208 17.06 5.94 3.31
C PRO A 208 15.80 6.11 2.44
N HIS A 209 15.86 5.79 1.14
CA HIS A 209 14.72 5.88 0.24
C HIS A 209 13.55 4.94 0.62
N ASN A 210 13.78 3.95 1.49
CA ASN A 210 12.68 3.14 2.03
C ASN A 210 11.69 3.95 2.87
N ALA A 211 12.06 5.15 3.32
CA ALA A 211 11.17 6.07 4.01
C ALA A 211 10.16 6.75 3.07
N LEU A 212 10.42 6.80 1.74
CA LEU A 212 9.56 7.49 0.78
C LEU A 212 8.12 7.02 0.84
N TRP A 213 7.89 5.70 0.87
CA TRP A 213 6.53 5.17 0.85
C TRP A 213 5.68 5.64 2.03
N PRO A 214 6.04 5.34 3.28
CA PRO A 214 5.24 5.80 4.41
C PRO A 214 5.20 7.32 4.53
N LEU A 215 6.26 8.04 4.13
CA LEU A 215 6.29 9.51 4.12
C LEU A 215 5.27 10.07 3.13
N LEU A 216 5.32 9.67 1.86
CA LEU A 216 4.41 10.15 0.82
C LEU A 216 2.94 9.81 1.14
N ARG A 217 2.68 8.58 1.58
CA ARG A 217 1.32 8.13 1.91
C ARG A 217 0.73 8.91 3.08
N THR A 218 1.47 9.09 4.15
CA THR A 218 0.96 9.78 5.35
C THR A 218 0.88 11.28 5.13
N TRP A 219 1.86 11.89 4.44
CA TRP A 219 1.85 13.33 4.16
C TRP A 219 0.72 13.71 3.21
N THR A 220 0.57 13.00 2.07
CA THR A 220 -0.54 13.24 1.14
C THR A 220 -1.90 13.07 1.82
N SER A 221 -2.04 12.06 2.68
CA SER A 221 -3.27 11.89 3.45
C SER A 221 -3.47 13.02 4.48
N ALA A 222 -2.43 13.47 5.19
CA ALA A 222 -2.53 14.56 6.15
C ALA A 222 -2.98 15.87 5.48
N VAL A 223 -2.38 16.21 4.33
CA VAL A 223 -2.77 17.41 3.56
C VAL A 223 -4.23 17.33 3.08
N ALA A 224 -4.74 16.13 2.77
CA ALA A 224 -6.13 15.94 2.39
C ALA A 224 -7.11 16.28 3.53
N PHE A 225 -6.70 16.05 4.79
CA PHE A 225 -7.49 16.33 5.98
C PHE A 225 -7.23 17.73 6.59
N SER A 226 -6.27 18.49 6.04
CA SER A 226 -5.92 19.83 6.49
C SER A 226 -5.99 20.85 5.34
N PRO A 227 -7.13 21.00 4.64
CA PRO A 227 -7.22 21.78 3.40
C PRO A 227 -7.03 23.29 3.61
N GLN A 228 -7.21 23.80 4.82
CA GLN A 228 -7.12 25.23 5.17
C GLN A 228 -5.68 25.70 5.40
N GLU A 229 -4.73 24.78 5.57
CA GLU A 229 -3.34 25.12 5.90
C GLU A 229 -2.50 25.33 4.63
N ALA A 230 -2.44 26.58 4.15
CA ALA A 230 -1.73 26.92 2.91
C ALA A 230 -0.22 26.58 2.97
N THR A 231 0.44 26.83 4.10
CA THR A 231 1.87 26.54 4.29
C THR A 231 2.17 25.05 4.24
N VAL A 232 1.33 24.24 4.88
CA VAL A 232 1.42 22.77 4.85
C VAL A 232 1.27 22.22 3.43
N ARG A 233 0.30 22.76 2.67
CA ARG A 233 0.08 22.39 1.27
C ARG A 233 1.23 22.81 0.37
N GLN A 234 1.82 23.98 0.61
CA GLN A 234 2.96 24.46 -0.16
C GLN A 234 4.18 23.55 0.04
N ALA A 235 4.59 23.26 1.27
CA ALA A 235 5.72 22.38 1.58
C ALA A 235 5.55 20.98 0.95
N TRP A 236 4.35 20.39 1.07
CA TRP A 236 4.00 19.15 0.41
C TRP A 236 4.15 19.25 -1.12
N SER A 237 3.64 20.31 -1.73
CA SER A 237 3.70 20.49 -3.19
C SER A 237 5.13 20.64 -3.69
N GLU A 238 5.99 21.37 -2.96
CA GLU A 238 7.41 21.56 -3.29
C GLU A 238 8.16 20.22 -3.23
N SER A 239 7.92 19.43 -2.19
CA SER A 239 8.52 18.10 -2.04
C SER A 239 8.10 17.15 -3.15
N LEU A 240 6.82 17.16 -3.56
CA LEU A 240 6.35 16.33 -4.66
C LEU A 240 6.87 16.78 -6.03
N ARG A 241 7.08 18.10 -6.24
CA ARG A 241 7.75 18.60 -7.45
C ARG A 241 9.20 18.14 -7.53
N ALA A 242 9.91 18.11 -6.41
CA ALA A 242 11.28 17.58 -6.36
C ALA A 242 11.33 16.08 -6.74
N LEU A 243 10.26 15.34 -6.49
CA LEU A 243 10.11 13.92 -6.88
C LEU A 243 9.51 13.72 -8.28
N ASP A 244 9.15 14.79 -8.99
CA ASP A 244 8.36 14.74 -10.23
C ASP A 244 6.98 14.06 -10.07
N LEU A 245 6.45 14.04 -8.85
CA LEU A 245 5.11 13.52 -8.53
C LEU A 245 4.02 14.61 -8.59
N LEU A 246 4.41 15.84 -8.92
CA LEU A 246 3.52 16.98 -9.13
C LEU A 246 4.13 17.91 -10.19
N GLY A 247 3.28 18.70 -10.86
CA GLY A 247 3.70 19.65 -11.90
C GLY A 247 3.92 18.97 -13.27
N PRO A 248 4.64 19.64 -14.20
CA PRO A 248 4.65 19.26 -15.62
C PRO A 248 5.30 17.89 -15.90
N ARG A 249 6.14 17.40 -14.99
CA ARG A 249 6.78 16.08 -15.14
C ARG A 249 5.96 14.91 -14.62
N PHE A 250 4.80 15.17 -14.00
CA PHE A 250 3.94 14.10 -13.51
C PHE A 250 3.51 13.15 -14.64
N SER A 251 3.26 13.67 -15.85
CA SER A 251 2.91 12.84 -17.01
C SER A 251 4.00 11.80 -17.33
N GLN A 252 5.28 12.13 -17.13
CA GLN A 252 6.37 11.17 -17.30
C GLN A 252 6.31 10.04 -16.28
N ARG A 253 5.84 10.32 -15.05
CA ARG A 253 5.60 9.31 -14.02
C ARG A 253 4.43 8.39 -14.37
N VAL A 254 3.38 8.94 -14.99
CA VAL A 254 2.24 8.13 -15.48
C VAL A 254 2.67 7.20 -16.62
N VAL A 255 3.51 7.67 -17.54
CA VAL A 255 4.11 6.83 -18.59
C VAL A 255 5.04 5.76 -18.00
N ALA A 256 5.87 6.12 -17.02
CA ALA A 256 6.73 5.14 -16.35
C ALA A 256 5.93 4.09 -15.57
N LEU A 257 4.79 4.47 -14.99
CA LEU A 257 3.86 3.55 -14.33
C LEU A 257 3.26 2.55 -15.33
N ASP A 258 2.91 2.99 -16.53
CA ASP A 258 2.43 2.13 -17.61
C ASP A 258 3.44 1.02 -17.96
N ALA A 259 4.68 1.42 -18.25
CA ALA A 259 5.75 0.46 -18.54
C ALA A 259 6.03 -0.52 -17.38
N PHE A 260 5.85 -0.05 -16.14
CA PHE A 260 5.97 -0.92 -14.96
C PHE A 260 4.79 -1.89 -14.85
N LEU A 261 3.55 -1.43 -15.16
CA LEU A 261 2.36 -2.27 -15.24
C LEU A 261 2.55 -3.39 -16.26
N ASP A 262 2.95 -3.04 -17.50
CA ASP A 262 3.22 -4.02 -18.57
C ASP A 262 4.25 -5.08 -18.12
N THR A 263 5.36 -4.62 -17.52
CA THR A 263 6.39 -5.52 -16.99
C THR A 263 5.84 -6.48 -15.93
N VAL A 264 4.97 -5.99 -15.04
CA VAL A 264 4.38 -6.85 -14.00
C VAL A 264 3.37 -7.81 -14.60
N GLU A 265 2.55 -7.39 -15.55
CA GLU A 265 1.58 -8.26 -16.24
C GLU A 265 2.28 -9.41 -16.96
N GLU A 266 3.41 -9.15 -17.65
CA GLU A 266 4.26 -10.19 -18.23
C GLU A 266 4.79 -11.18 -17.18
N ILE A 267 5.22 -10.66 -16.01
CA ILE A 267 5.69 -11.51 -14.90
C ILE A 267 4.57 -12.39 -14.37
N LEU A 268 3.34 -11.88 -14.26
CA LEU A 268 2.19 -12.67 -13.81
C LEU A 268 1.87 -13.78 -14.81
N ASP A 269 1.98 -13.52 -16.12
CA ASP A 269 1.78 -14.50 -17.17
C ASP A 269 2.85 -15.59 -17.14
N ASP A 270 4.13 -15.19 -17.03
CA ASP A 270 5.26 -16.11 -16.91
C ASP A 270 5.13 -16.99 -15.66
N TRP A 271 4.80 -16.38 -14.53
CA TRP A 271 4.61 -17.09 -13.28
C TRP A 271 3.44 -18.07 -13.36
N GLY A 272 2.33 -17.68 -13.98
CA GLY A 272 1.18 -18.55 -14.22
C GLY A 272 1.54 -19.78 -15.02
N ARG A 273 2.27 -19.60 -16.13
CA ARG A 273 2.73 -20.72 -16.97
C ARG A 273 3.70 -21.66 -16.24
N THR A 274 4.66 -21.09 -15.50
CA THR A 274 5.68 -21.90 -14.81
C THR A 274 5.16 -22.62 -13.58
N SER A 275 4.14 -22.07 -12.91
CA SER A 275 3.52 -22.67 -11.72
C SER A 275 2.38 -23.64 -12.09
N GLY A 276 2.00 -23.74 -13.35
CA GLY A 276 0.83 -24.54 -13.76
C GLY A 276 -0.51 -23.97 -13.29
N ALA A 277 -0.57 -22.63 -13.07
CA ALA A 277 -1.82 -21.99 -12.71
C ALA A 277 -2.74 -21.89 -13.92
N GLU A 278 -3.91 -22.54 -13.84
CA GLU A 278 -4.99 -22.29 -14.79
C GLU A 278 -5.70 -20.99 -14.43
N TYR A 279 -5.57 -19.98 -15.26
CA TYR A 279 -6.33 -18.75 -15.07
C TYR A 279 -7.82 -19.01 -15.36
N ARG A 280 -8.64 -18.93 -14.32
CA ARG A 280 -10.10 -18.91 -14.43
C ARG A 280 -10.60 -17.52 -14.06
N PRO A 281 -11.13 -16.71 -15.00
CA PRO A 281 -11.70 -15.42 -14.67
C PRO A 281 -12.83 -15.57 -13.65
N GLN A 282 -12.92 -14.63 -12.70
CA GLN A 282 -13.90 -14.67 -11.59
C GLN A 282 -15.37 -14.67 -12.06
N SER A 283 -15.66 -14.22 -13.28
CA SER A 283 -17.01 -14.28 -13.88
C SER A 283 -17.56 -15.70 -14.13
N ALA A 284 -16.81 -16.75 -13.82
CA ALA A 284 -17.21 -18.14 -13.98
C ALA A 284 -17.54 -18.84 -12.64
N LEU A 285 -17.63 -18.11 -11.53
CA LEU A 285 -17.98 -18.61 -10.19
C LEU A 285 -19.21 -17.88 -9.64
#